data_b2b2a67a8e176c3d43363b9437c0d1d2
#
_entry.id   b2b2a67a8e176c3d43363b9437c0d1d2
#
_cell.length_a   1.000
_cell.length_b   1.000
_cell.length_c   1.000
_cell.angle_alpha   90.00
_cell.angle_beta   90.00
_cell.angle_gamma   90.00
#
_symmetry.space_group_name_H-M   'P 1'
#
loop_
_entity.id
_entity.type
_entity.pdbx_description
1 polymer ?
#
loop_
_entity_poly.entity_id
_entity_poly.type
_entity_poly.pdbx_seq_one_letter_code
_entity_poly.pdbx_strand_id
1 'polypeptide(L)'
;MSQKTKTTISKRRRFLKKAAATGALATAGLLAACKPKESGGGGGGKTVTLKMQAAWPSGANIFFEMAKDYTRMVEEMSGGELKIDLQPVGAVVKTSEIGQAVSSGALDMGHWVTAYWYGKNPAASLFGTGPSYGLSSQEVMGWMEYGGGRALYEETLSKVGYDYVGFFHMPMPAQPFGWFKKNVTKVADVKGMKYRTVGLATNVLTAMGMVVRQLPGGEIQPAMKTGLIDAAEFNNPTSDSQFGMQDVSKHYHLGSFHQSQEMFEIPINKKRYNSLSPKHQAILKYAAYSANSDNYFKALVRYSNDLSKLMNESGVNVYQTSDEILAEQLKGWDKVVKEFSAKDAFFAKIINSQKAYAKKVMKYLLMNQPNYRLAYENEFGPIASVKI
;
A
#
# COMPACT_ATOMS: atom_id res chain seq x y z
N MET A 1 62.26 5.35 -14.90
CA MET A 1 61.74 4.87 -13.61
C MET A 1 60.71 3.80 -13.90
N SER A 2 61.10 2.54 -14.03
CA SER A 2 60.18 1.41 -14.24
C SER A 2 60.89 0.13 -13.79
N GLN A 3 60.77 -0.27 -12.53
CA GLN A 3 61.21 -1.58 -12.04
C GLN A 3 60.68 -1.91 -10.62
N LYS A 4 59.43 -1.70 -10.28
CA LYS A 4 58.89 -2.15 -8.95
C LYS A 4 57.58 -2.92 -8.97
N THR A 5 57.03 -3.31 -10.13
CA THR A 5 55.67 -3.89 -10.18
C THR A 5 55.64 -5.38 -10.58
N LYS A 6 56.80 -6.02 -10.81
CA LYS A 6 56.83 -7.43 -11.27
C LYS A 6 57.09 -8.50 -10.19
N THR A 7 57.39 -8.12 -8.95
CA THR A 7 57.81 -9.08 -7.91
C THR A 7 56.70 -9.61 -7.01
N THR A 8 55.54 -8.98 -7.00
CA THR A 8 54.44 -9.35 -6.07
C THR A 8 53.50 -10.43 -6.60
N ILE A 9 53.43 -10.60 -7.93
CA ILE A 9 52.53 -11.59 -8.57
C ILE A 9 53.12 -13.00 -8.55
N SER A 10 54.47 -13.13 -8.50
CA SER A 10 55.16 -14.41 -8.48
C SER A 10 55.01 -15.17 -7.15
N LYS A 11 54.93 -14.48 -6.02
CA LYS A 11 54.82 -15.13 -4.69
C LYS A 11 53.43 -15.71 -4.41
N ARG A 12 52.34 -15.10 -4.91
CA ARG A 12 50.96 -15.63 -4.77
C ARG A 12 50.73 -16.91 -5.60
N ARG A 13 51.31 -17.02 -6.79
CA ARG A 13 51.19 -18.23 -7.63
C ARG A 13 51.96 -19.43 -7.08
N ARG A 14 53.04 -19.21 -6.32
CA ARG A 14 53.81 -20.27 -5.68
C ARG A 14 53.15 -20.82 -4.43
N PHE A 15 52.39 -19.99 -3.71
CA PHE A 15 51.64 -20.42 -2.52
C PHE A 15 50.47 -21.32 -2.89
N LEU A 16 49.73 -20.99 -3.96
CA LEU A 16 48.59 -21.80 -4.45
C LEU A 16 49.02 -23.17 -5.05
N LYS A 17 50.24 -23.27 -5.62
CA LYS A 17 50.75 -24.56 -6.12
C LYS A 17 51.25 -25.50 -5.02
N LYS A 18 51.61 -25.01 -3.83
CA LYS A 18 52.03 -25.85 -2.69
C LYS A 18 50.82 -26.33 -1.85
N ALA A 19 49.67 -25.62 -1.88
CA ALA A 19 48.46 -26.07 -1.22
C ALA A 19 47.72 -27.21 -1.96
N ALA A 20 47.97 -27.37 -3.26
CA ALA A 20 47.33 -28.42 -4.07
C ALA A 20 48.06 -29.78 -4.03
N ALA A 21 49.30 -29.83 -3.51
CA ALA A 21 50.12 -31.06 -3.51
C ALA A 21 50.08 -31.87 -2.19
N THR A 22 49.46 -31.32 -1.12
CA THR A 22 49.34 -31.99 0.20
C THR A 22 47.93 -32.49 0.50
N GLY A 23 46.99 -32.31 -0.41
CA GLY A 23 45.57 -32.71 -0.23
C GLY A 23 45.19 -34.08 -0.84
N ALA A 24 46.09 -34.78 -1.49
CA ALA A 24 45.75 -35.95 -2.32
C ALA A 24 45.93 -37.33 -1.65
N LEU A 25 46.34 -37.40 -0.40
CA LEU A 25 46.57 -38.68 0.28
C LEU A 25 45.77 -38.97 1.55
N ALA A 26 44.75 -38.12 1.86
CA ALA A 26 43.88 -38.31 3.05
C ALA A 26 42.39 -38.53 2.73
N THR A 27 42.02 -38.76 1.46
CA THR A 27 40.60 -38.87 1.06
C THR A 27 40.13 -40.24 0.61
N ALA A 28 40.95 -41.30 0.78
CA ALA A 28 40.53 -42.65 0.40
C ALA A 28 39.87 -43.47 1.51
N GLY A 29 39.70 -42.92 2.73
CA GLY A 29 39.15 -43.65 3.88
C GLY A 29 37.80 -43.15 4.43
N LEU A 30 37.23 -42.08 3.91
CA LEU A 30 36.03 -41.45 4.48
C LEU A 30 34.81 -41.33 3.53
N LEU A 31 34.86 -42.00 2.37
CA LEU A 31 33.75 -42.00 1.38
C LEU A 31 32.71 -43.12 1.58
N ALA A 32 32.80 -43.90 2.68
CA ALA A 32 31.82 -44.97 2.97
C ALA A 32 30.76 -44.63 4.00
N ALA A 33 30.71 -43.39 4.54
CA ALA A 33 29.77 -43.04 5.62
C ALA A 33 28.84 -41.84 5.32
N CYS A 34 28.90 -41.23 4.14
CA CYS A 34 27.92 -40.23 3.73
C CYS A 34 27.07 -40.79 2.57
N LYS A 35 26.21 -41.78 2.84
CA LYS A 35 24.99 -41.85 2.08
C LYS A 35 24.28 -40.53 2.32
N PRO A 36 23.81 -39.80 1.29
CA PRO A 36 22.83 -38.74 1.50
C PRO A 36 21.68 -39.43 2.19
N LYS A 37 21.41 -39.09 3.43
CA LYS A 37 20.14 -39.35 4.05
C LYS A 37 19.19 -38.54 3.18
N GLU A 38 18.49 -39.22 2.28
CA GLU A 38 17.27 -38.66 1.73
C GLU A 38 16.49 -38.17 2.92
N SER A 39 16.53 -36.87 3.16
CA SER A 39 15.60 -36.23 4.06
C SER A 39 14.24 -36.24 3.34
N GLY A 40 13.70 -37.43 3.18
CA GLY A 40 12.28 -37.69 3.05
C GLY A 40 11.61 -37.26 4.36
N GLY A 41 11.76 -36.01 4.67
CA GLY A 41 11.03 -35.34 5.73
C GLY A 41 9.81 -34.70 5.15
N GLY A 42 8.97 -35.44 4.50
CA GLY A 42 7.54 -35.14 4.44
C GLY A 42 7.01 -35.24 5.87
N GLY A 43 7.29 -34.23 6.69
CA GLY A 43 6.50 -33.94 7.87
C GLY A 43 5.10 -33.59 7.37
N GLY A 44 4.22 -34.60 7.30
CA GLY A 44 2.80 -34.44 7.03
C GLY A 44 2.12 -33.70 8.18
N GLY A 45 2.59 -32.50 8.48
CA GLY A 45 1.89 -31.53 9.31
C GLY A 45 0.59 -31.18 8.58
N LYS A 46 -0.54 -31.36 9.27
CA LYS A 46 -1.86 -31.03 8.73
C LYS A 46 -1.83 -29.58 8.22
N THR A 47 -2.00 -29.36 6.90
CA THR A 47 -2.10 -28.04 6.32
C THR A 47 -3.17 -27.22 7.02
N VAL A 48 -2.84 -26.04 7.47
CA VAL A 48 -3.76 -25.08 8.08
C VAL A 48 -4.27 -24.16 6.97
N THR A 49 -5.58 -24.17 6.73
CA THR A 49 -6.22 -23.24 5.77
C THR A 49 -6.93 -22.13 6.54
N LEU A 50 -6.69 -20.87 6.10
CA LEU A 50 -7.33 -19.67 6.60
C LEU A 50 -8.27 -19.12 5.55
N LYS A 51 -9.52 -18.80 5.89
CA LYS A 51 -10.52 -18.24 5.00
C LYS A 51 -10.40 -16.71 5.01
N MET A 52 -10.07 -16.11 3.86
CA MET A 52 -9.93 -14.67 3.67
C MET A 52 -10.96 -14.16 2.67
N GLN A 53 -11.60 -13.02 2.95
CA GLN A 53 -12.35 -12.28 1.94
C GLN A 53 -11.68 -10.93 1.67
N ALA A 54 -11.48 -10.65 0.38
CA ALA A 54 -11.04 -9.32 -0.09
C ALA A 54 -12.23 -8.38 -0.31
N ALA A 55 -11.98 -7.08 -0.20
CA ALA A 55 -12.93 -6.04 -0.57
C ALA A 55 -12.97 -5.77 -2.10
N TRP A 56 -12.28 -6.58 -2.89
CA TRP A 56 -12.03 -6.40 -4.31
C TRP A 56 -12.68 -7.52 -5.14
N PRO A 57 -13.16 -7.21 -6.36
CA PRO A 57 -13.68 -8.24 -7.26
C PRO A 57 -12.56 -9.15 -7.76
N SER A 58 -12.87 -10.42 -8.00
CA SER A 58 -11.98 -11.33 -8.73
C SER A 58 -11.91 -10.94 -10.22
N GLY A 59 -10.87 -11.39 -10.89
CA GLY A 59 -10.65 -11.08 -12.30
C GLY A 59 -9.51 -10.08 -12.49
N ALA A 60 -9.60 -9.25 -13.50
CA ALA A 60 -8.60 -8.22 -13.80
C ALA A 60 -8.73 -7.04 -12.82
N ASN A 61 -8.35 -7.25 -11.56
CA ASN A 61 -8.36 -6.24 -10.53
C ASN A 61 -7.04 -6.26 -9.77
N ILE A 62 -6.27 -5.17 -9.85
CA ILE A 62 -4.93 -5.09 -9.27
C ILE A 62 -4.90 -5.36 -7.77
N PHE A 63 -5.91 -4.94 -7.02
CA PHE A 63 -5.93 -5.13 -5.55
C PHE A 63 -6.20 -6.59 -5.19
N PHE A 64 -7.02 -7.28 -5.98
CA PHE A 64 -7.23 -8.72 -5.80
C PHE A 64 -5.97 -9.51 -6.19
N GLU A 65 -5.26 -9.09 -7.24
CA GLU A 65 -3.97 -9.67 -7.62
C GLU A 65 -2.93 -9.50 -6.49
N MET A 66 -2.86 -8.31 -5.88
CA MET A 66 -1.96 -8.02 -4.75
C MET A 66 -2.34 -8.81 -3.48
N ALA A 67 -3.64 -9.05 -3.25
CA ALA A 67 -4.08 -9.98 -2.21
C ALA A 67 -3.62 -11.42 -2.50
N LYS A 68 -3.68 -11.86 -3.77
CA LYS A 68 -3.13 -13.16 -4.20
C LYS A 68 -1.61 -13.25 -3.99
N ASP A 69 -0.86 -12.18 -4.26
CA ASP A 69 0.59 -12.16 -4.01
C ASP A 69 0.90 -12.44 -2.53
N TYR A 70 0.16 -11.80 -1.62
CA TYR A 70 0.28 -12.10 -0.20
C TYR A 70 -0.02 -13.56 0.13
N THR A 71 -1.12 -14.12 -0.42
CA THR A 71 -1.47 -15.52 -0.15
C THR A 71 -0.42 -16.50 -0.67
N ARG A 72 0.13 -16.22 -1.85
CA ARG A 72 1.22 -17.00 -2.46
C ARG A 72 2.49 -16.95 -1.59
N MET A 73 2.89 -15.76 -1.14
CA MET A 73 4.06 -15.60 -0.26
C MET A 73 3.91 -16.37 1.06
N VAL A 74 2.72 -16.36 1.65
CA VAL A 74 2.42 -17.15 2.86
C VAL A 74 2.59 -18.65 2.59
N GLU A 75 2.06 -19.16 1.49
CA GLU A 75 2.18 -20.57 1.11
C GLU A 75 3.63 -20.96 0.84
N GLU A 76 4.37 -20.15 0.05
CA GLU A 76 5.78 -20.38 -0.25
C GLU A 76 6.66 -20.37 1.01
N MET A 77 6.53 -19.34 1.86
CA MET A 77 7.31 -19.21 3.10
C MET A 77 7.02 -20.32 4.10
N SER A 78 5.80 -20.86 4.09
CA SER A 78 5.41 -21.97 4.98
C SER A 78 5.74 -23.35 4.43
N GLY A 79 6.20 -23.45 3.16
CA GLY A 79 6.37 -24.73 2.48
C GLY A 79 5.05 -25.48 2.30
N GLY A 80 3.91 -24.76 2.17
CA GLY A 80 2.57 -25.32 2.01
C GLY A 80 1.89 -25.72 3.33
N GLU A 81 2.52 -25.52 4.49
CA GLU A 81 1.88 -25.78 5.79
C GLU A 81 0.74 -24.82 6.11
N LEU A 82 0.78 -23.59 5.55
CA LEU A 82 -0.23 -22.56 5.73
C LEU A 82 -0.75 -22.14 4.37
N LYS A 83 -2.08 -22.22 4.18
CA LYS A 83 -2.78 -21.80 2.96
C LYS A 83 -3.84 -20.76 3.27
N ILE A 84 -4.10 -19.86 2.34
CA ILE A 84 -5.17 -18.87 2.45
C ILE A 84 -6.16 -19.11 1.31
N ASP A 85 -7.40 -19.43 1.65
CA ASP A 85 -8.53 -19.50 0.73
C ASP A 85 -9.08 -18.09 0.53
N LEU A 86 -8.64 -17.43 -0.56
CA LEU A 86 -8.98 -16.04 -0.88
C LEU A 86 -10.28 -15.96 -1.66
N GLN A 87 -11.27 -15.31 -1.08
CA GLN A 87 -12.59 -15.06 -1.65
C GLN A 87 -12.71 -13.59 -2.14
N PRO A 88 -13.43 -13.33 -3.24
CA PRO A 88 -13.68 -11.98 -3.72
C PRO A 88 -14.70 -11.23 -2.87
N VAL A 89 -14.89 -9.94 -3.17
CA VAL A 89 -15.90 -9.09 -2.57
C VAL A 89 -17.29 -9.71 -2.66
N GLY A 90 -18.03 -9.65 -1.55
CA GLY A 90 -19.41 -10.14 -1.47
C GLY A 90 -19.58 -11.66 -1.40
N ALA A 91 -18.51 -12.43 -1.40
CA ALA A 91 -18.61 -13.91 -1.33
C ALA A 91 -19.16 -14.41 0.02
N VAL A 92 -18.88 -13.70 1.11
CA VAL A 92 -19.33 -14.07 2.46
C VAL A 92 -20.14 -12.92 3.08
N VAL A 93 -19.59 -11.70 3.09
CA VAL A 93 -20.23 -10.51 3.65
C VAL A 93 -20.03 -9.29 2.75
N LYS A 94 -20.78 -8.21 2.98
CA LYS A 94 -20.55 -6.92 2.33
C LYS A 94 -19.22 -6.32 2.76
N THR A 95 -18.63 -5.47 1.93
CA THR A 95 -17.34 -4.82 2.21
C THR A 95 -17.29 -4.16 3.59
N SER A 96 -18.33 -3.42 3.97
CA SER A 96 -18.40 -2.72 5.27
C SER A 96 -18.49 -3.65 6.48
N GLU A 97 -18.73 -4.94 6.28
CA GLU A 97 -18.92 -5.95 7.32
C GLU A 97 -17.68 -6.83 7.54
N ILE A 98 -16.65 -6.73 6.68
CA ILE A 98 -15.45 -7.58 6.75
C ILE A 98 -14.80 -7.53 8.13
N GLY A 99 -14.58 -6.34 8.72
CA GLY A 99 -13.98 -6.22 10.04
C GLY A 99 -14.79 -6.90 11.15
N GLN A 100 -16.12 -6.82 11.08
CA GLN A 100 -17.00 -7.51 12.03
C GLN A 100 -16.98 -9.04 11.83
N ALA A 101 -16.97 -9.50 10.57
CA ALA A 101 -16.90 -10.91 10.24
C ALA A 101 -15.57 -11.54 10.69
N VAL A 102 -14.47 -10.82 10.53
CA VAL A 102 -13.16 -11.25 11.06
C VAL A 102 -13.16 -11.24 12.58
N SER A 103 -13.66 -10.20 13.24
CA SER A 103 -13.75 -10.13 14.70
C SER A 103 -14.56 -11.28 15.30
N SER A 104 -15.70 -11.62 14.70
CA SER A 104 -16.57 -12.71 15.18
C SER A 104 -16.05 -14.10 14.84
N GLY A 105 -15.10 -14.23 13.91
CA GLY A 105 -14.58 -15.52 13.42
C GLY A 105 -15.43 -16.14 12.30
N ALA A 106 -16.37 -15.42 11.71
CA ALA A 106 -17.06 -15.85 10.48
C ALA A 106 -16.10 -15.89 9.28
N LEU A 107 -15.08 -15.05 9.31
CA LEU A 107 -13.89 -15.08 8.47
C LEU A 107 -12.65 -15.21 9.35
N ASP A 108 -11.64 -15.99 8.92
CA ASP A 108 -10.34 -15.99 9.59
C ASP A 108 -9.57 -14.70 9.30
N MET A 109 -9.71 -14.15 8.09
CA MET A 109 -8.95 -13.00 7.60
C MET A 109 -9.79 -12.11 6.69
N GLY A 110 -9.34 -10.87 6.53
CA GLY A 110 -9.82 -9.94 5.52
C GLY A 110 -8.69 -9.27 4.77
N HIS A 111 -9.03 -8.59 3.65
CA HIS A 111 -8.13 -7.75 2.89
C HIS A 111 -8.91 -6.53 2.39
N TRP A 112 -8.67 -5.36 3.00
CA TRP A 112 -9.43 -4.15 2.75
C TRP A 112 -8.65 -2.89 3.15
N VAL A 113 -9.31 -1.73 3.24
CA VAL A 113 -8.72 -0.47 3.76
C VAL A 113 -9.45 0.00 5.01
N THR A 114 -8.71 0.61 5.92
CA THR A 114 -9.27 1.13 7.18
C THR A 114 -10.32 2.23 6.97
N ALA A 115 -10.26 2.97 5.86
CA ALA A 115 -11.26 3.98 5.52
C ALA A 115 -12.69 3.41 5.37
N TYR A 116 -12.84 2.11 5.10
CA TYR A 116 -14.17 1.49 4.94
C TYR A 116 -14.93 1.31 6.26
N TRP A 117 -14.25 1.40 7.39
CA TRP A 117 -14.91 1.45 8.70
C TRP A 117 -14.89 2.84 9.37
N TYR A 118 -14.67 3.90 8.56
CA TYR A 118 -14.79 5.30 8.97
C TYR A 118 -16.10 5.57 9.72
N GLY A 119 -17.23 4.98 9.30
CA GLY A 119 -18.54 5.14 9.95
C GLY A 119 -18.60 4.62 11.40
N LYS A 120 -17.68 3.71 11.80
CA LYS A 120 -17.56 3.28 13.20
C LYS A 120 -16.69 4.24 14.02
N ASN A 121 -15.60 4.70 13.45
CA ASN A 121 -14.71 5.68 14.05
C ASN A 121 -13.92 6.43 12.96
N PRO A 122 -14.03 7.76 12.86
CA PRO A 122 -13.29 8.54 11.88
C PRO A 122 -11.77 8.38 11.97
N ALA A 123 -11.23 8.07 13.15
CA ALA A 123 -9.80 7.83 13.35
C ALA A 123 -9.27 6.63 12.56
N ALA A 124 -10.13 5.73 12.10
CA ALA A 124 -9.75 4.60 11.23
C ALA A 124 -8.97 5.07 10.00
N SER A 125 -9.43 6.14 9.35
CA SER A 125 -8.76 6.68 8.17
C SER A 125 -7.33 7.17 8.42
N LEU A 126 -6.95 7.46 9.67
CA LEU A 126 -5.60 7.92 10.00
C LEU A 126 -4.54 6.81 9.89
N PHE A 127 -4.94 5.54 9.80
CA PHE A 127 -4.03 4.40 9.74
C PHE A 127 -3.83 3.83 8.34
N GLY A 128 -4.57 4.27 7.36
CA GLY A 128 -4.47 3.67 6.04
C GLY A 128 -4.82 4.58 4.87
N THR A 129 -5.55 5.68 5.12
CA THR A 129 -6.08 6.50 4.03
C THR A 129 -6.33 7.91 4.54
N GLY A 130 -5.61 8.88 4.05
CA GLY A 130 -5.88 10.28 4.42
C GLY A 130 -4.68 11.20 4.25
N PRO A 131 -4.86 12.50 4.52
CA PRO A 131 -3.77 13.46 4.59
C PRO A 131 -2.80 13.12 5.73
N SER A 132 -1.50 13.31 5.54
CA SER A 132 -0.48 12.82 6.47
C SER A 132 0.75 13.70 6.60
N TYR A 133 0.59 15.01 6.66
CA TYR A 133 1.69 15.95 6.98
C TYR A 133 2.95 15.80 6.13
N GLY A 134 2.80 15.51 4.84
CA GLY A 134 3.89 15.28 3.89
C GLY A 134 4.43 13.84 3.90
N LEU A 135 3.97 12.97 4.78
CA LEU A 135 4.31 11.55 4.76
C LEU A 135 3.66 10.88 3.55
N SER A 136 4.43 10.09 2.80
CA SER A 136 3.89 9.12 1.86
C SER A 136 3.46 7.83 2.58
N SER A 137 2.93 6.87 1.85
CA SER A 137 2.58 5.55 2.42
C SER A 137 3.77 4.86 3.06
N GLN A 138 4.99 5.04 2.52
CA GLN A 138 6.22 4.44 3.08
C GLN A 138 6.53 5.00 4.47
N GLU A 139 6.50 6.33 4.63
CA GLU A 139 6.78 6.95 5.92
C GLU A 139 5.65 6.70 6.93
N VAL A 140 4.39 6.57 6.48
CA VAL A 140 3.29 6.16 7.37
C VAL A 140 3.47 4.73 7.85
N MET A 141 3.96 3.81 7.01
CA MET A 141 4.38 2.46 7.47
C MET A 141 5.48 2.56 8.51
N GLY A 142 6.45 3.45 8.31
CA GLY A 142 7.49 3.72 9.31
C GLY A 142 6.93 4.25 10.65
N TRP A 143 5.91 5.13 10.59
CA TRP A 143 5.20 5.58 11.79
C TRP A 143 4.45 4.43 12.46
N MET A 144 3.77 3.58 11.70
CA MET A 144 3.07 2.41 12.23
C MET A 144 4.01 1.49 13.00
N GLU A 145 5.18 1.19 12.46
CA GLU A 145 6.08 0.17 13.04
C GLU A 145 7.05 0.74 14.09
N TYR A 146 7.51 2.00 13.94
CA TYR A 146 8.56 2.59 14.76
C TYR A 146 8.20 3.95 15.37
N GLY A 147 7.06 4.53 14.98
CA GLY A 147 6.61 5.85 15.43
C GLY A 147 5.47 5.83 16.45
N GLY A 148 5.09 4.65 16.93
CA GLY A 148 4.00 4.48 17.90
C GLY A 148 2.62 4.29 17.28
N GLY A 149 2.49 4.25 15.95
CA GLY A 149 1.24 4.08 15.25
C GLY A 149 0.55 2.75 15.56
N ARG A 150 1.33 1.67 15.71
CA ARG A 150 0.81 0.32 16.02
C ARG A 150 -0.02 0.29 17.30
N ALA A 151 0.50 0.85 18.39
CA ALA A 151 -0.22 0.88 19.67
C ALA A 151 -1.51 1.71 19.58
N LEU A 152 -1.49 2.82 18.84
CA LEU A 152 -2.68 3.65 18.60
C LEU A 152 -3.71 2.95 17.72
N TYR A 153 -3.27 2.18 16.73
CA TYR A 153 -4.13 1.35 15.91
C TYR A 153 -4.83 0.25 16.75
N GLU A 154 -4.09 -0.46 17.59
CA GLU A 154 -4.63 -1.49 18.49
C GLU A 154 -5.62 -0.89 19.50
N GLU A 155 -5.33 0.31 20.03
CA GLU A 155 -6.26 1.05 20.88
C GLU A 155 -7.54 1.43 20.10
N THR A 156 -7.40 1.80 18.80
CA THR A 156 -8.56 2.11 17.94
C THR A 156 -9.43 0.87 17.73
N LEU A 157 -8.84 -0.29 17.44
CA LEU A 157 -9.58 -1.55 17.31
C LEU A 157 -10.38 -1.85 18.58
N SER A 158 -9.75 -1.72 19.73
CA SER A 158 -10.42 -1.93 21.03
C SER A 158 -11.61 -0.99 21.22
N LYS A 159 -11.47 0.30 20.85
CA LYS A 159 -12.54 1.31 20.98
C LYS A 159 -13.74 1.03 20.07
N VAL A 160 -13.54 0.41 18.91
CA VAL A 160 -14.64 0.05 18.00
C VAL A 160 -15.17 -1.38 18.21
N GLY A 161 -14.60 -2.12 19.17
CA GLY A 161 -14.99 -3.48 19.49
C GLY A 161 -14.54 -4.50 18.43
N TYR A 162 -13.43 -4.24 17.74
CA TYR A 162 -12.82 -5.22 16.84
C TYR A 162 -11.77 -6.05 17.56
N ASP A 163 -11.90 -7.37 17.49
CA ASP A 163 -11.00 -8.34 18.10
C ASP A 163 -10.23 -9.12 17.02
N TYR A 164 -9.29 -8.42 16.37
CA TYR A 164 -8.39 -9.00 15.38
C TYR A 164 -6.97 -8.43 15.49
N VAL A 165 -6.00 -9.11 14.90
CA VAL A 165 -4.64 -8.60 14.67
C VAL A 165 -4.58 -8.10 13.24
N GLY A 166 -4.17 -6.84 13.04
CA GLY A 166 -4.05 -6.25 11.71
C GLY A 166 -2.59 -6.09 11.28
N PHE A 167 -2.28 -6.52 10.08
CA PHE A 167 -1.05 -6.18 9.38
C PHE A 167 -1.36 -5.23 8.23
N PHE A 168 -0.36 -4.45 7.83
CA PHE A 168 -0.48 -3.53 6.71
C PHE A 168 0.50 -3.91 5.61
N HIS A 169 0.06 -3.76 4.38
CA HIS A 169 0.91 -3.95 3.21
C HIS A 169 0.47 -3.06 2.05
N MET A 170 1.21 -3.12 0.96
CA MET A 170 0.90 -2.45 -0.28
C MET A 170 0.85 -0.92 -0.12
N PRO A 171 1.96 -0.27 0.35
CA PRO A 171 2.00 1.17 0.38
C PRO A 171 1.97 1.70 -1.04
N MET A 172 0.93 2.43 -1.36
CA MET A 172 0.73 3.01 -2.69
C MET A 172 1.27 4.42 -2.77
N PRO A 173 1.63 4.91 -3.98
CA PRO A 173 1.79 6.34 -4.22
C PRO A 173 0.53 7.12 -3.83
N ALA A 174 0.67 8.45 -3.70
CA ALA A 174 -0.46 9.33 -3.47
C ALA A 174 -1.57 9.10 -4.50
N GLN A 175 -2.81 9.08 -4.05
CA GLN A 175 -3.94 8.95 -4.95
C GLN A 175 -4.08 10.18 -5.86
N PRO A 176 -4.60 10.01 -7.07
CA PRO A 176 -4.99 11.12 -7.91
C PRO A 176 -6.12 11.94 -7.24
N PHE A 177 -6.20 13.22 -7.55
CA PHE A 177 -7.40 13.99 -7.24
C PHE A 177 -8.61 13.45 -8.00
N GLY A 178 -8.37 12.77 -9.11
CA GLY A 178 -9.35 11.89 -9.75
C GLY A 178 -9.82 12.37 -11.12
N TRP A 179 -10.99 11.87 -11.49
CA TRP A 179 -11.63 12.04 -12.79
C TRP A 179 -12.72 13.09 -12.73
N PHE A 180 -12.69 14.02 -13.68
CA PHE A 180 -13.61 15.17 -13.73
C PHE A 180 -14.26 15.26 -15.10
N LYS A 181 -15.53 15.69 -15.18
CA LYS A 181 -16.20 15.95 -16.46
C LYS A 181 -15.61 17.13 -17.24
N LYS A 182 -14.85 18.01 -16.58
CA LYS A 182 -14.13 19.14 -17.16
C LYS A 182 -12.77 19.30 -16.48
N ASN A 183 -11.86 20.00 -17.13
CA ASN A 183 -10.60 20.40 -16.49
C ASN A 183 -10.87 21.32 -15.29
N VAL A 184 -10.19 21.09 -14.18
CA VAL A 184 -10.28 21.88 -12.94
C VAL A 184 -8.91 22.43 -12.59
N THR A 185 -8.77 23.75 -12.53
CA THR A 185 -7.48 24.43 -12.32
C THR A 185 -7.44 25.27 -11.05
N LYS A 186 -8.60 25.63 -10.52
CA LYS A 186 -8.76 26.51 -9.36
C LYS A 186 -9.87 26.05 -8.43
N VAL A 187 -9.85 26.50 -7.19
CA VAL A 187 -10.83 26.13 -6.15
C VAL A 187 -12.26 26.46 -6.57
N ALA A 188 -12.48 27.56 -7.31
CA ALA A 188 -13.80 27.90 -7.81
C ALA A 188 -14.41 26.84 -8.74
N ASP A 189 -13.60 26.08 -9.45
CA ASP A 189 -14.05 25.06 -10.42
C ASP A 189 -14.68 23.84 -9.73
N VAL A 190 -14.32 23.58 -8.47
CA VAL A 190 -14.77 22.39 -7.71
C VAL A 190 -15.90 22.73 -6.71
N LYS A 191 -16.19 24.00 -6.44
CA LYS A 191 -17.29 24.38 -5.53
C LYS A 191 -18.64 23.88 -6.04
N GLY A 192 -19.42 23.25 -5.13
CA GLY A 192 -20.73 22.66 -5.43
C GLY A 192 -20.70 21.38 -6.28
N MET A 193 -19.49 20.93 -6.72
CA MET A 193 -19.34 19.73 -7.53
C MET A 193 -19.70 18.49 -6.72
N LYS A 194 -20.49 17.61 -7.29
CA LYS A 194 -20.83 16.30 -6.69
C LYS A 194 -19.64 15.36 -6.89
N TYR A 195 -18.98 15.05 -5.80
CA TYR A 195 -17.75 14.27 -5.84
C TYR A 195 -17.86 12.99 -4.99
N ARG A 196 -17.27 11.89 -5.49
CA ARG A 196 -17.19 10.64 -4.72
C ARG A 196 -15.81 10.47 -4.11
N THR A 197 -15.77 10.24 -2.80
CA THR A 197 -14.59 9.76 -2.07
C THR A 197 -14.99 8.96 -0.85
N VAL A 198 -14.03 8.54 -0.02
CA VAL A 198 -14.23 7.74 1.20
C VAL A 198 -13.44 8.30 2.39
N GLY A 199 -13.80 7.87 3.60
CA GLY A 199 -13.05 8.20 4.81
C GLY A 199 -13.01 9.69 5.13
N LEU A 200 -11.94 10.16 5.77
CA LEU A 200 -11.73 11.57 6.14
C LEU A 200 -11.61 12.52 4.95
N ALA A 201 -11.26 12.02 3.77
CA ALA A 201 -11.27 12.82 2.54
C ALA A 201 -12.64 13.43 2.27
N THR A 202 -13.72 12.75 2.67
CA THR A 202 -15.09 13.30 2.64
C THR A 202 -15.18 14.65 3.35
N ASN A 203 -14.60 14.75 4.54
CA ASN A 203 -14.64 15.97 5.36
C ASN A 203 -13.76 17.06 4.77
N VAL A 204 -12.57 16.71 4.25
CA VAL A 204 -11.66 17.66 3.60
C VAL A 204 -12.32 18.30 2.39
N LEU A 205 -12.87 17.50 1.47
CA LEU A 205 -13.47 18.00 0.24
C LEU A 205 -14.79 18.73 0.51
N THR A 206 -15.55 18.32 1.53
CA THR A 206 -16.71 19.08 2.00
C THR A 206 -16.30 20.46 2.54
N ALA A 207 -15.18 20.54 3.27
CA ALA A 207 -14.65 21.81 3.77
C ALA A 207 -14.22 22.76 2.63
N MET A 208 -13.88 22.23 1.46
CA MET A 208 -13.59 22.98 0.22
C MET A 208 -14.87 23.42 -0.53
N GLY A 209 -16.06 23.05 -0.05
CA GLY A 209 -17.34 23.41 -0.66
C GLY A 209 -17.85 22.43 -1.72
N MET A 210 -17.31 21.22 -1.79
CA MET A 210 -17.82 20.16 -2.66
C MET A 210 -19.01 19.43 -2.01
N VAL A 211 -19.86 18.82 -2.82
CA VAL A 211 -20.98 17.96 -2.37
C VAL A 211 -20.53 16.51 -2.43
N VAL A 212 -20.03 15.98 -1.30
CA VAL A 212 -19.39 14.67 -1.29
C VAL A 212 -20.38 13.54 -1.03
N ARG A 213 -20.20 12.44 -1.75
CA ARG A 213 -20.93 11.17 -1.59
C ARG A 213 -19.96 10.02 -1.43
N GLN A 214 -20.31 9.05 -0.59
CA GLN A 214 -19.57 7.80 -0.44
C GLN A 214 -20.29 6.71 -1.24
N LEU A 215 -19.59 6.06 -2.15
CA LEU A 215 -20.08 4.94 -2.97
C LEU A 215 -19.01 3.84 -3.03
N PRO A 216 -19.39 2.55 -3.05
CA PRO A 216 -18.48 1.46 -3.37
C PRO A 216 -17.80 1.66 -4.73
N GLY A 217 -16.58 1.10 -4.90
CA GLY A 217 -15.79 1.29 -6.14
C GLY A 217 -16.54 0.91 -7.40
N GLY A 218 -17.24 -0.23 -7.41
CA GLY A 218 -18.02 -0.69 -8.57
C GLY A 218 -19.23 0.19 -8.96
N GLU A 219 -19.63 1.13 -8.10
CA GLU A 219 -20.75 2.05 -8.37
C GLU A 219 -20.29 3.40 -8.95
N ILE A 220 -18.97 3.68 -8.97
CA ILE A 220 -18.41 4.98 -9.37
C ILE A 220 -18.69 5.27 -10.85
N GLN A 221 -18.29 4.36 -11.74
CA GLN A 221 -18.44 4.54 -13.18
C GLN A 221 -19.93 4.71 -13.59
N PRO A 222 -20.87 3.87 -13.13
CA PRO A 222 -22.30 4.08 -13.37
C PRO A 222 -22.83 5.42 -12.83
N ALA A 223 -22.38 5.83 -11.65
CA ALA A 223 -22.80 7.10 -11.04
C ALA A 223 -22.30 8.32 -11.83
N MET A 224 -21.07 8.27 -12.36
CA MET A 224 -20.55 9.32 -13.26
C MET A 224 -21.30 9.33 -14.60
N LYS A 225 -21.58 8.16 -15.16
CA LYS A 225 -22.31 8.02 -16.43
C LYS A 225 -23.73 8.62 -16.36
N THR A 226 -24.43 8.38 -15.25
CA THR A 226 -25.80 8.89 -15.04
C THR A 226 -25.84 10.34 -14.55
N GLY A 227 -24.71 10.95 -14.18
CA GLY A 227 -24.67 12.32 -13.61
C GLY A 227 -25.09 12.39 -12.14
N LEU A 228 -25.18 11.26 -11.45
CA LEU A 228 -25.35 11.24 -9.99
C LEU A 228 -24.18 11.92 -9.28
N ILE A 229 -22.97 11.78 -9.84
CA ILE A 229 -21.76 12.49 -9.46
C ILE A 229 -21.09 13.11 -10.69
N ASP A 230 -20.33 14.19 -10.47
CA ASP A 230 -19.64 14.97 -11.50
C ASP A 230 -18.15 14.61 -11.58
N ALA A 231 -17.60 14.08 -10.48
CA ALA A 231 -16.21 13.71 -10.37
C ALA A 231 -16.03 12.62 -9.30
N ALA A 232 -14.93 11.87 -9.41
CA ALA A 232 -14.59 10.82 -8.47
C ALA A 232 -13.09 10.53 -8.48
N GLU A 233 -12.56 10.10 -7.35
CA GLU A 233 -11.34 9.30 -7.26
C GLU A 233 -11.69 7.83 -7.09
N PHE A 234 -10.74 6.96 -7.41
CA PHE A 234 -10.77 5.60 -6.89
C PHE A 234 -9.41 5.23 -6.30
N ASN A 235 -8.33 5.18 -7.13
CA ASN A 235 -7.02 4.90 -6.53
C ASN A 235 -5.80 5.23 -7.41
N ASN A 236 -5.73 4.73 -8.64
CA ASN A 236 -4.54 4.80 -9.48
C ASN A 236 -4.87 4.51 -10.96
N PRO A 237 -3.97 4.83 -11.91
CA PRO A 237 -4.23 4.63 -13.34
C PRO A 237 -4.65 3.19 -13.72
N THR A 238 -4.07 2.18 -13.06
CA THR A 238 -4.39 0.77 -13.35
C THR A 238 -5.81 0.41 -12.88
N SER A 239 -6.13 0.66 -11.61
CA SER A 239 -7.45 0.32 -11.07
C SER A 239 -8.56 1.13 -11.73
N ASP A 240 -8.30 2.41 -12.01
CA ASP A 240 -9.27 3.32 -12.59
C ASP A 240 -9.58 2.93 -14.03
N SER A 241 -8.58 2.52 -14.82
CA SER A 241 -8.78 1.98 -16.17
C SER A 241 -9.54 0.65 -16.15
N GLN A 242 -9.29 -0.21 -15.18
CA GLN A 242 -10.01 -1.48 -15.00
C GLN A 242 -11.50 -1.27 -14.66
N PHE A 243 -11.84 -0.15 -14.01
CA PHE A 243 -13.22 0.27 -13.76
C PHE A 243 -13.85 1.06 -14.94
N GLY A 244 -13.12 1.30 -16.03
CA GLY A 244 -13.64 2.00 -17.19
C GLY A 244 -13.85 3.51 -16.97
N MET A 245 -13.04 4.14 -16.10
CA MET A 245 -13.19 5.58 -15.80
C MET A 245 -12.94 6.44 -17.05
N GLN A 246 -12.06 6.01 -17.95
CA GLN A 246 -11.78 6.65 -19.25
C GLN A 246 -12.99 6.72 -20.17
N ASP A 247 -14.00 5.89 -19.96
CA ASP A 247 -15.22 5.86 -20.78
C ASP A 247 -16.24 6.93 -20.37
N VAL A 248 -16.09 7.46 -19.13
CA VAL A 248 -17.03 8.42 -18.55
C VAL A 248 -16.40 9.80 -18.29
N SER A 249 -15.07 9.89 -18.34
CA SER A 249 -14.32 11.14 -18.21
C SER A 249 -13.04 11.11 -19.04
N LYS A 250 -12.61 12.31 -19.50
CA LYS A 250 -11.34 12.51 -20.20
C LYS A 250 -10.38 13.45 -19.47
N HIS A 251 -10.70 13.85 -18.25
CA HIS A 251 -9.86 14.75 -17.44
C HIS A 251 -9.44 14.06 -16.16
N TYR A 252 -8.16 13.73 -16.05
CA TYR A 252 -7.56 12.99 -14.95
C TYR A 252 -6.49 13.82 -14.24
N HIS A 253 -6.70 14.14 -12.97
CA HIS A 253 -5.81 14.97 -12.16
C HIS A 253 -5.00 14.12 -11.20
N LEU A 254 -3.67 14.13 -11.33
CA LEU A 254 -2.73 13.36 -10.52
C LEU A 254 -2.24 14.17 -9.32
N GLY A 255 -1.93 13.43 -8.23
CA GLY A 255 -1.35 13.99 -7.00
C GLY A 255 -2.37 14.80 -6.19
N SER A 256 -2.61 14.40 -4.96
CA SER A 256 -3.58 15.07 -4.11
C SER A 256 -3.28 14.84 -2.63
N PHE A 257 -3.56 15.84 -1.80
CA PHE A 257 -3.41 15.69 -0.35
C PHE A 257 -4.63 15.09 0.34
N HIS A 258 -5.78 14.99 -0.33
CA HIS A 258 -6.97 14.42 0.31
C HIS A 258 -6.79 12.96 0.72
N GLN A 259 -5.98 12.21 -0.04
CA GLN A 259 -5.51 10.85 0.24
C GLN A 259 -4.05 10.72 -0.23
N SER A 260 -3.14 11.38 0.50
CA SER A 260 -1.72 11.45 0.14
C SER A 260 -0.96 10.15 0.44
N GLN A 261 -1.59 9.23 1.16
CA GLN A 261 -1.07 7.91 1.46
C GLN A 261 -2.21 6.88 1.51
N GLU A 262 -1.90 5.63 1.19
CA GLU A 262 -2.82 4.53 1.37
C GLU A 262 -2.08 3.23 1.66
N MET A 263 -2.61 2.48 2.63
CA MET A 263 -2.16 1.14 2.98
C MET A 263 -3.36 0.21 3.09
N PHE A 264 -3.18 -1.03 2.68
CA PHE A 264 -4.20 -2.05 2.82
C PHE A 264 -4.00 -2.81 4.13
N GLU A 265 -5.11 -3.08 4.80
CA GLU A 265 -5.16 -3.80 6.06
C GLU A 265 -5.46 -5.28 5.81
N ILE A 266 -4.71 -6.16 6.49
CA ILE A 266 -4.97 -7.59 6.58
C ILE A 266 -5.39 -7.89 8.02
N PRO A 267 -6.68 -7.79 8.37
CA PRO A 267 -7.18 -8.21 9.66
C PRO A 267 -7.20 -9.74 9.76
N ILE A 268 -6.76 -10.28 10.88
CA ILE A 268 -6.76 -11.72 11.19
C ILE A 268 -7.47 -11.92 12.52
N ASN A 269 -8.50 -12.75 12.58
CA ASN A 269 -9.21 -13.06 13.82
C ASN A 269 -8.22 -13.39 14.94
N LYS A 270 -8.29 -12.69 16.05
CA LYS A 270 -7.29 -12.77 17.13
C LYS A 270 -7.19 -14.16 17.75
N LYS A 271 -8.31 -14.83 17.98
CA LYS A 271 -8.34 -16.19 18.51
C LYS A 271 -7.68 -17.15 17.51
N ARG A 272 -8.02 -17.02 16.24
CA ARG A 272 -7.43 -17.83 15.17
C ARG A 272 -5.92 -17.61 15.03
N TYR A 273 -5.49 -16.36 15.02
CA TYR A 273 -4.06 -15.99 14.98
C TYR A 273 -3.29 -16.58 16.17
N ASN A 274 -3.82 -16.43 17.38
CA ASN A 274 -3.19 -16.94 18.60
C ASN A 274 -3.15 -18.48 18.67
N SER A 275 -4.02 -19.18 17.92
CA SER A 275 -3.99 -20.64 17.81
C SER A 275 -2.92 -21.18 16.87
N LEU A 276 -2.30 -20.32 16.07
CA LEU A 276 -1.23 -20.69 15.16
C LEU A 276 0.11 -20.81 15.89
N SER A 277 1.01 -21.63 15.34
CA SER A 277 2.37 -21.71 15.86
C SER A 277 3.10 -20.38 15.73
N PRO A 278 4.11 -20.08 16.58
CA PRO A 278 4.94 -18.87 16.44
C PRO A 278 5.57 -18.74 15.03
N LYS A 279 5.93 -19.88 14.40
CA LYS A 279 6.41 -19.91 13.00
C LYS A 279 5.34 -19.36 12.04
N HIS A 280 4.11 -19.82 12.13
CA HIS A 280 3.02 -19.40 11.25
C HIS A 280 2.63 -17.94 11.49
N GLN A 281 2.62 -17.49 12.74
CA GLN A 281 2.38 -16.08 13.08
C GLN A 281 3.46 -15.16 12.47
N ALA A 282 4.72 -15.57 12.56
CA ALA A 282 5.85 -14.84 11.95
C ALA A 282 5.73 -14.81 10.43
N ILE A 283 5.35 -15.92 9.78
CA ILE A 283 5.12 -15.98 8.33
C ILE A 283 4.04 -15.00 7.90
N LEU A 284 2.88 -14.98 8.57
CA LEU A 284 1.80 -14.03 8.23
C LEU A 284 2.26 -12.57 8.32
N LYS A 285 3.04 -12.23 9.35
CA LYS A 285 3.61 -10.90 9.55
C LYS A 285 4.62 -10.54 8.45
N TYR A 286 5.63 -11.39 8.24
CA TYR A 286 6.73 -11.06 7.32
C TYR A 286 6.33 -11.22 5.85
N ALA A 287 5.34 -12.05 5.53
CA ALA A 287 4.73 -12.06 4.21
C ALA A 287 4.04 -10.74 3.89
N ALA A 288 3.41 -10.07 4.87
CA ALA A 288 2.84 -8.74 4.66
C ALA A 288 3.93 -7.71 4.33
N TYR A 289 5.08 -7.73 5.02
CA TYR A 289 6.19 -6.83 4.70
C TYR A 289 6.82 -7.13 3.34
N SER A 290 6.96 -8.41 2.99
CA SER A 290 7.46 -8.81 1.67
C SER A 290 6.51 -8.37 0.56
N ALA A 291 5.22 -8.64 0.71
CA ALA A 291 4.17 -8.21 -0.22
C ALA A 291 4.11 -6.67 -0.36
N ASN A 292 4.39 -5.95 0.73
CA ASN A 292 4.46 -4.50 0.73
C ASN A 292 5.47 -3.96 -0.28
N SER A 293 6.72 -4.46 -0.22
CA SER A 293 7.79 -4.03 -1.12
C SER A 293 7.53 -4.47 -2.57
N ASP A 294 7.15 -5.73 -2.77
CA ASP A 294 6.88 -6.28 -4.11
C ASP A 294 5.73 -5.54 -4.80
N ASN A 295 4.62 -5.31 -4.09
CA ASN A 295 3.47 -4.61 -4.64
C ASN A 295 3.76 -3.15 -4.95
N TYR A 296 4.57 -2.47 -4.13
CA TYR A 296 4.99 -1.10 -4.42
C TYR A 296 5.82 -1.02 -5.71
N PHE A 297 6.78 -1.92 -5.88
CA PHE A 297 7.59 -1.95 -7.11
C PHE A 297 6.76 -2.28 -8.35
N LYS A 298 5.83 -3.23 -8.26
CA LYS A 298 4.86 -3.53 -9.33
C LYS A 298 3.97 -2.32 -9.63
N ALA A 299 3.50 -1.62 -8.60
CA ALA A 299 2.66 -0.45 -8.75
C ALA A 299 3.35 0.65 -9.57
N LEU A 300 4.61 0.98 -9.26
CA LEU A 300 5.36 2.00 -10.00
C LEU A 300 5.41 1.70 -11.51
N VAL A 301 5.68 0.46 -11.89
CA VAL A 301 5.77 0.05 -13.29
C VAL A 301 4.38 -0.01 -13.95
N ARG A 302 3.41 -0.64 -13.30
CA ARG A 302 2.06 -0.81 -13.87
C ARG A 302 1.32 0.51 -14.00
N TYR A 303 1.39 1.37 -12.97
CA TYR A 303 0.70 2.65 -12.99
C TYR A 303 1.24 3.57 -14.08
N SER A 304 2.57 3.60 -14.29
CA SER A 304 3.17 4.38 -15.36
C SER A 304 2.79 3.86 -16.75
N ASN A 305 2.81 2.53 -16.96
CA ASN A 305 2.42 1.92 -18.23
C ASN A 305 0.92 2.17 -18.55
N ASP A 306 0.05 2.02 -17.55
CA ASP A 306 -1.38 2.19 -17.76
C ASP A 306 -1.76 3.69 -17.89
N LEU A 307 -1.01 4.59 -17.22
CA LEU A 307 -1.11 6.04 -17.45
C LEU A 307 -0.77 6.38 -18.90
N SER A 308 0.32 5.81 -19.43
CA SER A 308 0.70 5.98 -20.84
C SER A 308 -0.41 5.52 -21.80
N LYS A 309 -1.02 4.36 -21.55
CA LYS A 309 -2.15 3.87 -22.36
C LYS A 309 -3.38 4.79 -22.26
N LEU A 310 -3.72 5.26 -21.06
CA LEU A 310 -4.81 6.22 -20.88
C LEU A 310 -4.61 7.47 -21.73
N MET A 311 -3.38 8.01 -21.77
CA MET A 311 -3.04 9.20 -22.57
C MET A 311 -3.04 8.91 -24.07
N ASN A 312 -2.35 7.86 -24.51
CA ASN A 312 -2.04 7.63 -25.91
C ASN A 312 -3.12 6.83 -26.66
N GLU A 313 -3.82 5.92 -25.95
CA GLU A 313 -4.80 5.03 -26.57
C GLU A 313 -6.25 5.44 -26.24
N SER A 314 -6.49 5.96 -25.03
CA SER A 314 -7.84 6.33 -24.58
C SER A 314 -8.14 7.82 -24.69
N GLY A 315 -7.18 8.64 -25.11
CA GLY A 315 -7.35 10.09 -25.30
C GLY A 315 -7.65 10.84 -23.98
N VAL A 316 -7.10 10.38 -22.86
CA VAL A 316 -7.27 11.01 -21.56
C VAL A 316 -6.26 12.16 -21.42
N ASN A 317 -6.77 13.34 -21.05
CA ASN A 317 -5.94 14.48 -20.69
C ASN A 317 -5.53 14.35 -19.22
N VAL A 318 -4.24 14.21 -18.97
CA VAL A 318 -3.66 14.05 -17.64
C VAL A 318 -3.06 15.37 -17.17
N TYR A 319 -3.36 15.76 -15.94
CA TYR A 319 -2.94 17.01 -15.34
C TYR A 319 -2.30 16.75 -13.97
N GLN A 320 -1.35 17.56 -13.56
CA GLN A 320 -1.01 17.71 -12.15
C GLN A 320 -2.08 18.57 -11.48
N THR A 321 -2.52 18.19 -10.27
CA THR A 321 -3.41 19.04 -9.47
C THR A 321 -2.71 20.36 -9.17
N SER A 322 -3.40 21.48 -9.37
CA SER A 322 -2.82 22.80 -9.18
C SER A 322 -2.47 23.09 -7.71
N ASP A 323 -1.42 23.90 -7.49
CA ASP A 323 -1.01 24.31 -6.15
C ASP A 323 -2.12 25.04 -5.39
N GLU A 324 -3.01 25.78 -6.09
CA GLU A 324 -4.16 26.44 -5.49
C GLU A 324 -5.12 25.39 -4.85
N ILE A 325 -5.42 24.33 -5.59
CA ILE A 325 -6.29 23.23 -5.10
C ILE A 325 -5.59 22.48 -3.97
N LEU A 326 -4.30 22.16 -4.12
CA LEU A 326 -3.51 21.47 -3.09
C LEU A 326 -3.46 22.29 -1.79
N ALA A 327 -3.23 23.62 -1.89
CA ALA A 327 -3.23 24.49 -0.72
C ALA A 327 -4.60 24.52 -0.01
N GLU A 328 -5.70 24.52 -0.78
CA GLU A 328 -7.03 24.49 -0.20
C GLU A 328 -7.38 23.15 0.47
N GLN A 329 -6.86 22.03 -0.07
CA GLN A 329 -6.97 20.73 0.60
C GLN A 329 -6.27 20.74 1.97
N LEU A 330 -5.09 21.36 2.09
CA LEU A 330 -4.39 21.50 3.37
C LEU A 330 -5.19 22.34 4.38
N LYS A 331 -5.77 23.47 3.93
CA LYS A 331 -6.67 24.27 4.79
C LYS A 331 -7.91 23.48 5.21
N GLY A 332 -8.50 22.71 4.29
CA GLY A 332 -9.60 21.80 4.59
C GLY A 332 -9.20 20.77 5.63
N TRP A 333 -8.00 20.20 5.51
CA TRP A 333 -7.46 19.26 6.49
C TRP A 333 -7.25 19.89 7.87
N ASP A 334 -6.69 21.08 7.95
CA ASP A 334 -6.52 21.80 9.22
C ASP A 334 -7.85 22.03 9.94
N LYS A 335 -8.90 22.38 9.18
CA LYS A 335 -10.25 22.53 9.72
C LYS A 335 -10.79 21.20 10.25
N VAL A 336 -10.64 20.11 9.50
CA VAL A 336 -11.06 18.76 9.91
C VAL A 336 -10.33 18.32 11.18
N VAL A 337 -9.01 18.48 11.23
CA VAL A 337 -8.21 18.15 12.42
C VAL A 337 -8.67 18.94 13.64
N LYS A 338 -8.88 20.24 13.49
CA LYS A 338 -9.38 21.09 14.59
C LYS A 338 -10.74 20.62 15.10
N GLU A 339 -11.67 20.33 14.20
CA GLU A 339 -13.02 19.91 14.54
C GLU A 339 -13.05 18.55 15.23
N PHE A 340 -12.38 17.53 14.67
CA PHE A 340 -12.39 16.18 15.24
C PHE A 340 -11.57 16.10 16.53
N SER A 341 -10.45 16.81 16.63
CA SER A 341 -9.66 16.87 17.86
C SER A 341 -10.37 17.54 19.01
N ALA A 342 -11.26 18.50 18.74
CA ALA A 342 -12.08 19.13 19.76
C ALA A 342 -13.18 18.20 20.30
N LYS A 343 -13.64 17.25 19.48
CA LYS A 343 -14.71 16.29 19.83
C LYS A 343 -14.17 15.00 20.43
N ASP A 344 -12.97 14.60 20.06
CA ASP A 344 -12.37 13.33 20.47
C ASP A 344 -10.88 13.50 20.81
N ALA A 345 -10.59 13.42 22.12
CA ALA A 345 -9.22 13.50 22.62
C ALA A 345 -8.32 12.35 22.09
N PHE A 346 -8.91 11.20 21.76
CA PHE A 346 -8.17 10.10 21.19
C PHE A 346 -7.78 10.35 19.74
N PHE A 347 -8.68 10.95 18.95
CA PHE A 347 -8.33 11.43 17.61
C PHE A 347 -7.17 12.44 17.69
N ALA A 348 -7.24 13.40 18.63
CA ALA A 348 -6.16 14.36 18.85
C ALA A 348 -4.83 13.68 19.23
N LYS A 349 -4.87 12.61 20.03
CA LYS A 349 -3.69 11.82 20.42
C LYS A 349 -3.01 11.20 19.18
N ILE A 350 -3.77 10.63 18.27
CA ILE A 350 -3.25 10.05 17.02
C ILE A 350 -2.62 11.15 16.14
N ILE A 351 -3.33 12.25 15.92
CA ILE A 351 -2.85 13.40 15.14
C ILE A 351 -1.54 13.95 15.71
N ASN A 352 -1.45 14.12 17.02
CA ASN A 352 -0.23 14.62 17.67
C ASN A 352 0.95 13.65 17.49
N SER A 353 0.70 12.33 17.55
CA SER A 353 1.71 11.31 17.28
C SER A 353 2.21 11.38 15.83
N GLN A 354 1.30 11.46 14.85
CA GLN A 354 1.67 11.61 13.43
C GLN A 354 2.46 12.90 13.18
N LYS A 355 2.00 14.03 13.73
CA LYS A 355 2.71 15.33 13.61
C LYS A 355 4.13 15.29 14.21
N ALA A 356 4.29 14.69 15.38
CA ALA A 356 5.60 14.56 16.02
C ALA A 356 6.56 13.71 15.20
N TYR A 357 6.09 12.58 14.66
CA TYR A 357 6.85 11.72 13.76
C TYR A 357 7.20 12.45 12.45
N ALA A 358 6.21 13.04 11.77
CA ALA A 358 6.38 13.75 10.52
C ALA A 358 7.38 14.91 10.65
N LYS A 359 7.26 15.73 11.71
CA LYS A 359 8.17 16.84 11.98
C LYS A 359 9.65 16.40 11.99
N LYS A 360 9.94 15.21 12.51
CA LYS A 360 11.30 14.68 12.62
C LYS A 360 11.73 14.00 11.31
N VAL A 361 10.93 13.06 10.84
CA VAL A 361 11.27 12.18 9.71
C VAL A 361 11.26 12.95 8.40
N MET A 362 10.20 13.74 8.14
CA MET A 362 10.12 14.53 6.91
C MET A 362 11.17 15.64 6.85
N LYS A 363 11.51 16.25 7.99
CA LYS A 363 12.63 17.20 8.01
C LYS A 363 13.91 16.56 7.49
N TYR A 364 14.25 15.35 7.97
CA TYR A 364 15.43 14.62 7.48
C TYR A 364 15.33 14.30 5.99
N LEU A 365 14.21 13.70 5.57
CA LEU A 365 14.02 13.27 4.18
C LEU A 365 14.10 14.45 3.21
N LEU A 366 13.37 15.54 3.47
CA LEU A 366 13.36 16.73 2.61
C LEU A 366 14.72 17.44 2.55
N MET A 367 15.52 17.38 3.63
CA MET A 367 16.89 17.92 3.63
C MET A 367 17.89 17.01 2.91
N ASN A 368 17.68 15.68 3.00
CA ASN A 368 18.61 14.69 2.43
C ASN A 368 18.25 14.30 0.99
N GLN A 369 17.00 14.48 0.58
CA GLN A 369 16.54 14.14 -0.76
C GLN A 369 17.02 15.17 -1.77
N PRO A 370 17.80 14.77 -2.82
CA PRO A 370 18.13 15.68 -3.90
C PRO A 370 16.87 16.04 -4.71
N ASN A 371 16.96 17.12 -5.48
CA ASN A 371 15.87 17.47 -6.39
C ASN A 371 15.80 16.48 -7.57
N TYR A 372 15.10 15.38 -7.40
CA TYR A 372 14.92 14.36 -8.44
C TYR A 372 14.27 14.90 -9.71
N ARG A 373 13.40 15.90 -9.58
CA ARG A 373 12.80 16.55 -10.74
C ARG A 373 13.86 17.23 -11.62
N LEU A 374 14.83 17.89 -11.00
CA LEU A 374 15.93 18.54 -11.73
C LEU A 374 16.72 17.49 -12.53
N ALA A 375 17.02 16.32 -11.94
CA ALA A 375 17.75 15.26 -12.63
C ALA A 375 16.93 14.68 -13.79
N TYR A 376 15.63 14.47 -13.59
CA TYR A 376 14.72 13.99 -14.64
C TYR A 376 14.61 14.99 -15.80
N GLU A 377 14.35 16.27 -15.49
CA GLU A 377 14.18 17.29 -16.51
C GLU A 377 15.48 17.64 -17.26
N ASN A 378 16.64 17.40 -16.65
CA ASN A 378 17.94 17.51 -17.30
C ASN A 378 18.13 16.50 -18.43
N GLU A 379 17.61 15.28 -18.26
CA GLU A 379 17.72 14.20 -19.27
C GLU A 379 16.60 14.26 -20.30
N PHE A 380 15.36 14.42 -19.84
CA PHE A 380 14.17 14.23 -20.67
C PHE A 380 13.45 15.55 -21.06
N GLY A 381 13.87 16.67 -20.49
CA GLY A 381 13.20 17.98 -20.65
C GLY A 381 12.03 18.18 -19.68
N PRO A 382 11.35 19.32 -19.74
CA PRO A 382 10.27 19.67 -18.81
C PRO A 382 9.19 18.59 -18.75
N ILE A 383 8.81 18.17 -17.54
CA ILE A 383 7.88 17.05 -17.33
C ILE A 383 6.56 17.18 -18.09
N ALA A 384 6.07 18.41 -18.30
CA ALA A 384 4.86 18.68 -19.07
C ALA A 384 4.99 18.40 -20.58
N SER A 385 6.21 18.32 -21.11
CA SER A 385 6.50 18.08 -22.53
C SER A 385 6.86 16.62 -22.83
N VAL A 386 7.12 15.81 -21.80
CA VAL A 386 7.54 14.41 -21.98
C VAL A 386 6.33 13.55 -22.37
N LYS A 387 6.46 12.88 -23.51
CA LYS A 387 5.50 11.86 -23.95
C LYS A 387 5.96 10.50 -23.40
N ILE A 388 5.07 9.76 -22.79
CA ILE A 388 5.33 8.46 -22.20
C ILE A 388 4.50 7.35 -22.85
#